data_a95393aefb75ee35ca756d968fbcbaaa
#
_entry.id   a95393aefb75ee35ca756d968fbcbaaa
#
_cell.length_a   1.000
_cell.length_b   1.000
_cell.length_c   1.000
_cell.angle_alpha   90.00
_cell.angle_beta   90.00
_cell.angle_gamma   90.00
#
_symmetry.space_group_name_H-M   'P 1'
#
loop_
_entity.id
_entity.type
_entity.pdbx_description
1 polymer ?
#
loop_
_entity_poly.entity_id
_entity_poly.type
_entity_poly.pdbx_seq_one_letter_code
_entity_poly.pdbx_strand_id
1 'polypeptide(L)'
;MVDRRAEVVGRLKVLEESAAPLISFLQNPALVQELRSDQQYNLQMLQERYQIGSDQIEALYQYAKFQFECGNYSGASDYLYQYRTLCTNSERSISALWGKLACEILMQNWDVATEEVNRLKETIDSKSFASPLSQLQQRTWLMHWSLFIFFNHDNGKNGIIDLFFSERYLNAIQTNAHHLLRYLVTAVIVNKRRRNVIKELIKVIQQERYTYSDPVTEFLECLYVNYDFEGAQQKLRECEEVIVSDFFLGKQLSENGFVTIPLRDEFMENARLFIFETYCRIHQCIDIGMLSQKLNMNYDDAARWIANLIRNARLDAKIDSKMGTVVMGTQSPNIYEQIIEKTKVLGQRSYALTSNLILTSAAVTASAAQ
;
A
#
# COMPACT_ATOMS: atom_id res chain seq x y z
N MET A 1 -15.38 -40.36 3.41
CA MET A 1 -15.78 -39.27 2.50
C MET A 1 -17.30 -39.13 2.41
N VAL A 2 -18.07 -40.22 2.27
CA VAL A 2 -19.54 -40.18 2.14
C VAL A 2 -20.20 -39.57 3.38
N ASP A 3 -19.80 -39.98 4.57
CA ASP A 3 -20.37 -39.48 5.84
C ASP A 3 -20.12 -37.99 6.05
N ARG A 4 -18.93 -37.52 5.70
CA ARG A 4 -18.58 -36.08 5.78
C ARG A 4 -19.38 -35.23 4.81
N ARG A 5 -19.69 -35.77 3.61
CA ARG A 5 -20.58 -35.11 2.65
C ARG A 5 -22.01 -35.02 3.18
N ALA A 6 -22.51 -36.07 3.80
CA ALA A 6 -23.86 -36.09 4.37
C ALA A 6 -23.99 -35.08 5.52
N GLU A 7 -22.97 -34.96 6.37
CA GLU A 7 -22.90 -33.99 7.46
C GLU A 7 -22.90 -32.53 6.91
N VAL A 8 -22.08 -32.24 5.89
CA VAL A 8 -22.00 -30.92 5.28
C VAL A 8 -23.31 -30.54 4.59
N VAL A 9 -23.93 -31.51 3.87
CA VAL A 9 -25.25 -31.24 3.23
C VAL A 9 -26.35 -31.06 4.27
N GLY A 10 -26.31 -31.81 5.38
CA GLY A 10 -27.25 -31.62 6.50
C GLY A 10 -27.12 -30.23 7.11
N ARG A 11 -25.89 -29.78 7.36
CA ARG A 11 -25.61 -28.41 7.87
C ARG A 11 -26.06 -27.33 6.89
N LEU A 12 -25.85 -27.51 5.58
CA LEU A 12 -26.33 -26.59 4.56
C LEU A 12 -27.85 -26.39 4.64
N LYS A 13 -28.62 -27.49 4.68
CA LYS A 13 -30.09 -27.43 4.74
C LYS A 13 -30.59 -26.66 5.96
N VAL A 14 -30.02 -26.93 7.13
CA VAL A 14 -30.40 -26.23 8.36
C VAL A 14 -30.13 -24.72 8.27
N LEU A 15 -28.95 -24.33 7.72
CA LEU A 15 -28.60 -22.92 7.54
C LEU A 15 -29.48 -22.25 6.47
N GLU A 16 -29.78 -22.96 5.39
CA GLU A 16 -30.67 -22.48 4.33
C GLU A 16 -32.09 -22.25 4.83
N GLU A 17 -32.67 -23.22 5.56
CA GLU A 17 -33.99 -23.08 6.17
C GLU A 17 -34.08 -21.92 7.16
N SER A 18 -33.05 -21.73 7.99
CA SER A 18 -33.01 -20.63 8.97
C SER A 18 -32.82 -19.25 8.32
N ALA A 19 -32.09 -19.16 7.21
CA ALA A 19 -31.83 -17.92 6.48
C ALA A 19 -32.89 -17.64 5.39
N ALA A 20 -33.70 -18.63 4.99
CA ALA A 20 -34.66 -18.55 3.88
C ALA A 20 -35.60 -17.32 3.92
N PRO A 21 -36.17 -16.93 5.06
CA PRO A 21 -37.05 -15.75 5.10
C PRO A 21 -36.33 -14.47 4.69
N LEU A 22 -35.13 -14.30 5.18
CA LEU A 22 -34.29 -13.13 4.87
C LEU A 22 -33.76 -13.18 3.45
N ILE A 23 -33.34 -14.34 2.95
CA ILE A 23 -32.88 -14.53 1.57
C ILE A 23 -34.02 -14.21 0.59
N SER A 24 -35.22 -14.68 0.84
CA SER A 24 -36.41 -14.37 0.00
C SER A 24 -36.71 -12.85 -0.04
N PHE A 25 -36.57 -12.17 1.09
CA PHE A 25 -36.68 -10.71 1.15
C PHE A 25 -35.62 -10.02 0.29
N LEU A 26 -34.37 -10.45 0.40
CA LEU A 26 -33.20 -9.86 -0.30
C LEU A 26 -33.18 -10.15 -1.81
N GLN A 27 -33.82 -11.21 -2.26
CA GLN A 27 -33.97 -11.53 -3.68
C GLN A 27 -34.97 -10.62 -4.39
N ASN A 28 -35.83 -9.91 -3.66
CA ASN A 28 -36.79 -8.98 -4.24
C ASN A 28 -36.22 -7.55 -4.29
N PRO A 29 -35.81 -7.04 -5.48
CA PRO A 29 -35.19 -5.73 -5.60
C PRO A 29 -36.04 -4.57 -5.14
N ALA A 30 -37.38 -4.70 -5.21
CA ALA A 30 -38.28 -3.68 -4.74
C ALA A 30 -38.24 -3.53 -3.21
N LEU A 31 -38.09 -4.64 -2.48
CA LEU A 31 -38.04 -4.63 -1.03
C LEU A 31 -36.67 -4.17 -0.53
N VAL A 32 -35.59 -4.48 -1.26
CA VAL A 32 -34.26 -4.03 -0.94
C VAL A 32 -34.11 -2.50 -1.05
N GLN A 33 -34.85 -1.87 -1.96
CA GLN A 33 -34.86 -0.41 -2.08
C GLN A 33 -35.52 0.32 -0.89
N GLU A 34 -36.32 -0.37 -0.06
CA GLU A 34 -36.84 0.19 1.18
C GLU A 34 -35.80 0.28 2.29
N LEU A 35 -34.68 -0.43 2.17
CA LEU A 35 -33.56 -0.39 3.13
C LEU A 35 -32.87 0.98 3.09
N ARG A 36 -32.60 1.53 4.27
CA ARG A 36 -31.92 2.80 4.46
C ARG A 36 -30.51 2.57 4.98
N SER A 37 -29.72 3.63 5.06
CA SER A 37 -28.40 3.61 5.69
C SER A 37 -28.46 3.42 7.21
N ASP A 38 -29.60 3.63 7.84
CA ASP A 38 -29.82 3.43 9.28
C ASP A 38 -30.15 1.96 9.58
N GLN A 39 -29.19 1.30 10.22
CA GLN A 39 -29.27 -0.12 10.57
C GLN A 39 -30.38 -0.42 11.58
N GLN A 40 -30.61 0.49 12.55
CA GLN A 40 -31.67 0.31 13.55
C GLN A 40 -33.05 0.41 12.93
N TYR A 41 -33.24 1.37 12.04
CA TYR A 41 -34.48 1.50 11.28
C TYR A 41 -34.75 0.24 10.44
N ASN A 42 -33.74 -0.26 9.77
CA ASN A 42 -33.85 -1.49 8.96
C ASN A 42 -34.28 -2.70 9.81
N LEU A 43 -33.65 -2.86 10.98
CA LEU A 43 -33.99 -3.94 11.90
C LEU A 43 -35.45 -3.87 12.38
N GLN A 44 -35.90 -2.68 12.79
CA GLN A 44 -37.27 -2.46 13.24
C GLN A 44 -38.27 -2.73 12.10
N MET A 45 -38.03 -2.22 10.92
CA MET A 45 -38.86 -2.43 9.74
C MET A 45 -38.97 -3.93 9.38
N LEU A 46 -37.84 -4.66 9.41
CA LEU A 46 -37.83 -6.09 9.14
C LEU A 46 -38.61 -6.88 10.21
N GLN A 47 -38.49 -6.49 11.46
CA GLN A 47 -39.17 -7.15 12.57
C GLN A 47 -40.68 -6.90 12.55
N GLU A 48 -41.13 -5.64 12.29
CA GLU A 48 -42.53 -5.25 12.30
C GLU A 48 -43.31 -5.76 11.07
N ARG A 49 -42.72 -5.67 9.88
CA ARG A 49 -43.42 -5.98 8.63
C ARG A 49 -43.23 -7.42 8.16
N TYR A 50 -42.04 -7.99 8.40
CA TYR A 50 -41.65 -9.29 7.83
C TYR A 50 -41.38 -10.36 8.89
N GLN A 51 -41.44 -10.01 10.18
CA GLN A 51 -41.15 -10.88 11.33
C GLN A 51 -39.77 -11.48 11.27
N ILE A 52 -38.81 -10.75 10.68
CA ILE A 52 -37.42 -11.12 10.56
C ILE A 52 -36.65 -10.48 11.74
N GLY A 53 -36.14 -11.29 12.64
CA GLY A 53 -35.40 -10.85 13.83
C GLY A 53 -33.86 -10.95 13.68
N SER A 54 -33.17 -10.67 14.78
CA SER A 54 -31.72 -10.75 14.86
C SER A 54 -31.16 -12.15 14.57
N ASP A 55 -31.93 -13.19 14.89
CA ASP A 55 -31.49 -14.58 14.72
C ASP A 55 -31.40 -14.98 13.24
N GLN A 56 -32.33 -14.49 12.41
CA GLN A 56 -32.29 -14.70 10.95
C GLN A 56 -31.15 -13.90 10.30
N ILE A 57 -30.84 -12.71 10.85
CA ILE A 57 -29.70 -11.93 10.39
C ILE A 57 -28.41 -12.65 10.71
N GLU A 58 -28.23 -13.19 11.92
CA GLU A 58 -27.07 -13.99 12.27
C GLU A 58 -27.01 -15.29 11.44
N ALA A 59 -28.15 -15.93 11.16
CA ALA A 59 -28.22 -17.09 10.27
C ALA A 59 -27.73 -16.78 8.86
N LEU A 60 -28.03 -15.57 8.33
CA LEU A 60 -27.51 -15.10 7.04
C LEU A 60 -25.97 -15.02 7.06
N TYR A 61 -25.39 -14.52 8.14
CA TYR A 61 -23.92 -14.47 8.29
C TYR A 61 -23.29 -15.86 8.28
N GLN A 62 -23.90 -16.81 9.03
CA GLN A 62 -23.41 -18.20 9.06
C GLN A 62 -23.58 -18.88 7.70
N TYR A 63 -24.67 -18.59 7.00
CA TYR A 63 -24.89 -19.08 5.64
C TYR A 63 -23.88 -18.52 4.65
N ALA A 64 -23.59 -17.22 4.70
CA ALA A 64 -22.57 -16.58 3.87
C ALA A 64 -21.17 -17.17 4.14
N LYS A 65 -20.83 -17.40 5.42
CA LYS A 65 -19.58 -18.08 5.81
C LYS A 65 -19.51 -19.50 5.25
N PHE A 66 -20.60 -20.23 5.31
CA PHE A 66 -20.69 -21.59 4.74
C PHE A 66 -20.52 -21.57 3.21
N GLN A 67 -21.15 -20.62 2.51
CA GLN A 67 -20.96 -20.43 1.05
C GLN A 67 -19.48 -20.16 0.71
N PHE A 68 -18.80 -19.34 1.50
CA PHE A 68 -17.36 -19.12 1.37
C PHE A 68 -16.55 -20.41 1.55
N GLU A 69 -16.84 -21.20 2.58
CA GLU A 69 -16.19 -22.50 2.84
C GLU A 69 -16.41 -23.51 1.71
N CYS A 70 -17.55 -23.42 1.02
CA CYS A 70 -17.90 -24.26 -0.15
C CYS A 70 -17.29 -23.76 -1.46
N GLY A 71 -16.64 -22.58 -1.50
CA GLY A 71 -16.04 -21.99 -2.68
C GLY A 71 -16.97 -21.12 -3.52
N ASN A 72 -18.19 -20.87 -3.08
CA ASN A 72 -19.09 -19.91 -3.73
C ASN A 72 -18.82 -18.49 -3.24
N TYR A 73 -17.73 -17.88 -3.71
CA TYR A 73 -17.26 -16.59 -3.25
C TYR A 73 -18.15 -15.43 -3.70
N SER A 74 -18.75 -15.53 -4.89
CA SER A 74 -19.68 -14.51 -5.40
C SER A 74 -20.91 -14.40 -4.52
N GLY A 75 -21.60 -15.53 -4.27
CA GLY A 75 -22.77 -15.55 -3.39
C GLY A 75 -22.44 -15.12 -1.96
N ALA A 76 -21.29 -15.55 -1.44
CA ALA A 76 -20.83 -15.13 -0.12
C ALA A 76 -20.59 -13.61 -0.04
N SER A 77 -19.96 -13.00 -1.06
CA SER A 77 -19.73 -11.55 -1.13
C SER A 77 -21.05 -10.76 -1.10
N ASP A 78 -22.04 -11.19 -1.89
CA ASP A 78 -23.35 -10.53 -1.95
C ASP A 78 -24.09 -10.61 -0.61
N TYR A 79 -24.13 -11.78 0.01
CA TYR A 79 -24.78 -11.93 1.32
C TYR A 79 -24.07 -11.15 2.43
N LEU A 80 -22.73 -11.10 2.43
CA LEU A 80 -21.97 -10.31 3.39
C LEU A 80 -22.17 -8.81 3.21
N TYR A 81 -22.31 -8.34 1.98
CA TYR A 81 -22.68 -6.96 1.70
C TYR A 81 -24.04 -6.59 2.28
N GLN A 82 -25.04 -7.43 2.03
CA GLN A 82 -26.39 -7.23 2.56
C GLN A 82 -26.44 -7.35 4.08
N TYR A 83 -25.74 -8.33 4.66
CA TYR A 83 -25.61 -8.49 6.11
C TYR A 83 -25.12 -7.21 6.78
N ARG A 84 -24.15 -6.53 6.20
CA ARG A 84 -23.59 -5.29 6.75
C ARG A 84 -24.63 -4.16 6.84
N THR A 85 -25.57 -4.09 5.93
CA THR A 85 -26.65 -3.07 5.95
C THR A 85 -27.68 -3.32 7.05
N LEU A 86 -27.72 -4.55 7.58
CA LEU A 86 -28.69 -4.99 8.59
C LEU A 86 -28.06 -5.18 9.98
N CYS A 87 -26.77 -5.42 10.07
CA CYS A 87 -26.09 -5.78 11.30
C CYS A 87 -25.83 -4.56 12.18
N THR A 88 -26.36 -4.59 13.41
CA THR A 88 -26.12 -3.57 14.44
C THR A 88 -24.87 -3.87 15.29
N ASN A 89 -24.40 -5.11 15.28
CA ASN A 89 -23.20 -5.52 16.02
C ASN A 89 -21.93 -5.09 15.28
N SER A 90 -21.15 -4.21 15.92
CA SER A 90 -19.98 -3.61 15.32
C SER A 90 -18.83 -4.62 15.07
N GLU A 91 -18.66 -5.63 15.91
CA GLU A 91 -17.62 -6.66 15.74
C GLU A 91 -17.94 -7.60 14.58
N ARG A 92 -19.20 -8.01 14.48
CA ARG A 92 -19.70 -8.82 13.36
C ARG A 92 -19.61 -8.08 12.04
N SER A 93 -19.91 -6.77 12.04
CA SER A 93 -19.78 -5.92 10.86
C SER A 93 -18.34 -5.87 10.32
N ILE A 94 -17.33 -5.80 11.21
CA ILE A 94 -15.92 -5.88 10.80
C ILE A 94 -15.61 -7.28 10.25
N SER A 95 -16.07 -8.35 10.90
CA SER A 95 -15.86 -9.71 10.39
C SER A 95 -16.48 -9.92 9.02
N ALA A 96 -17.65 -9.33 8.75
CA ALA A 96 -18.29 -9.36 7.44
C ALA A 96 -17.50 -8.59 6.36
N LEU A 97 -16.90 -7.43 6.72
CA LEU A 97 -16.01 -6.69 5.83
C LEU A 97 -14.77 -7.50 5.46
N TRP A 98 -14.14 -8.18 6.43
CA TRP A 98 -13.01 -9.06 6.18
C TRP A 98 -13.40 -10.24 5.28
N GLY A 99 -14.56 -10.84 5.53
CA GLY A 99 -15.07 -11.93 4.70
C GLY A 99 -15.31 -11.48 3.26
N LYS A 100 -15.91 -10.31 3.07
CA LYS A 100 -16.14 -9.74 1.73
C LYS A 100 -14.83 -9.45 1.02
N LEU A 101 -13.86 -8.81 1.69
CA LEU A 101 -12.54 -8.58 1.13
C LEU A 101 -11.86 -9.87 0.67
N ALA A 102 -11.95 -10.94 1.48
CA ALA A 102 -11.41 -12.24 1.13
C ALA A 102 -12.09 -12.84 -0.11
N CYS A 103 -13.41 -12.70 -0.24
CA CYS A 103 -14.15 -13.13 -1.42
C CYS A 103 -13.65 -12.42 -2.69
N GLU A 104 -13.55 -11.09 -2.64
CA GLU A 104 -13.11 -10.29 -3.80
C GLU A 104 -11.67 -10.61 -4.22
N ILE A 105 -10.77 -10.85 -3.26
CA ILE A 105 -9.39 -11.28 -3.54
C ILE A 105 -9.39 -12.66 -4.24
N LEU A 106 -10.19 -13.61 -3.75
CA LEU A 106 -10.27 -14.96 -4.33
C LEU A 106 -10.93 -14.97 -5.72
N MET A 107 -11.84 -14.04 -5.98
CA MET A 107 -12.43 -13.82 -7.31
C MET A 107 -11.56 -12.97 -8.23
N GLN A 108 -10.43 -12.44 -7.73
CA GLN A 108 -9.52 -11.54 -8.47
C GLN A 108 -10.17 -10.22 -8.93
N ASN A 109 -11.18 -9.74 -8.21
CA ASN A 109 -11.83 -8.46 -8.46
C ASN A 109 -11.04 -7.32 -7.80
N TRP A 110 -9.90 -6.95 -8.35
CA TRP A 110 -8.93 -6.05 -7.72
C TRP A 110 -9.48 -4.64 -7.47
N ASP A 111 -10.31 -4.12 -8.35
CA ASP A 111 -10.92 -2.78 -8.22
C ASP A 111 -11.84 -2.73 -7.00
N VAL A 112 -12.78 -3.68 -6.91
CA VAL A 112 -13.71 -3.79 -5.79
C VAL A 112 -12.96 -4.09 -4.49
N ALA A 113 -11.97 -4.98 -4.55
CA ALA A 113 -11.12 -5.30 -3.40
C ALA A 113 -10.38 -4.05 -2.86
N THR A 114 -9.91 -3.16 -3.74
CA THR A 114 -9.28 -1.90 -3.35
C THR A 114 -10.25 -0.96 -2.62
N GLU A 115 -11.51 -0.88 -3.08
CA GLU A 115 -12.55 -0.12 -2.37
C GLU A 115 -12.82 -0.71 -0.98
N GLU A 116 -12.91 -2.05 -0.85
CA GLU A 116 -13.14 -2.69 0.44
C GLU A 116 -11.95 -2.52 1.40
N VAL A 117 -10.70 -2.49 0.91
CA VAL A 117 -9.52 -2.12 1.74
C VAL A 117 -9.67 -0.70 2.29
N ASN A 118 -10.09 0.27 1.46
CA ASN A 118 -10.27 1.64 1.92
C ASN A 118 -11.40 1.75 2.96
N ARG A 119 -12.50 1.04 2.77
CA ARG A 119 -13.61 0.97 3.75
C ARG A 119 -13.17 0.33 5.07
N LEU A 120 -12.40 -0.76 5.00
CA LEU A 120 -11.81 -1.38 6.19
C LEU A 120 -10.87 -0.44 6.91
N LYS A 121 -9.99 0.26 6.19
CA LYS A 121 -9.09 1.28 6.74
C LYS A 121 -9.86 2.34 7.51
N GLU A 122 -10.88 2.93 6.90
CA GLU A 122 -11.74 3.93 7.55
C GLU A 122 -12.42 3.37 8.80
N THR A 123 -12.93 2.14 8.72
CA THR A 123 -13.58 1.47 9.85
C THR A 123 -12.61 1.20 10.99
N ILE A 124 -11.40 0.71 10.70
CA ILE A 124 -10.36 0.43 11.70
C ILE A 124 -9.85 1.72 12.34
N ASP A 125 -9.73 2.79 11.58
CA ASP A 125 -9.20 4.07 12.08
C ASP A 125 -10.24 4.91 12.83
N SER A 126 -11.53 4.77 12.51
CA SER A 126 -12.63 5.50 13.16
C SER A 126 -13.17 4.82 14.40
N LYS A 127 -13.07 3.50 14.51
CA LYS A 127 -13.62 2.75 15.65
C LYS A 127 -12.73 2.78 16.86
N SER A 128 -13.38 2.93 18.03
CA SER A 128 -12.77 2.64 19.31
C SER A 128 -12.80 1.12 19.54
N PHE A 129 -11.66 0.46 19.41
CA PHE A 129 -11.53 -0.96 19.74
C PHE A 129 -11.42 -1.15 21.25
N ALA A 130 -11.81 -2.32 21.73
CA ALA A 130 -11.75 -2.69 23.15
C ALA A 130 -10.32 -2.60 23.73
N SER A 131 -9.29 -2.81 22.89
CA SER A 131 -7.89 -2.63 23.27
C SER A 131 -7.05 -2.03 22.13
N PRO A 132 -6.02 -1.22 22.44
CA PRO A 132 -5.06 -0.74 21.44
C PRO A 132 -4.34 -1.87 20.70
N LEU A 133 -4.12 -3.00 21.37
CA LEU A 133 -3.51 -4.18 20.77
C LEU A 133 -4.39 -4.80 19.67
N SER A 134 -5.69 -4.85 19.88
CA SER A 134 -6.64 -5.34 18.87
C SER A 134 -6.64 -4.42 17.64
N GLN A 135 -6.58 -3.12 17.83
CA GLN A 135 -6.49 -2.17 16.73
C GLN A 135 -5.17 -2.32 15.95
N LEU A 136 -4.06 -2.49 16.65
CA LEU A 136 -2.75 -2.78 16.03
C LEU A 136 -2.80 -4.06 15.19
N GLN A 137 -3.41 -5.12 15.72
CA GLN A 137 -3.58 -6.39 15.02
C GLN A 137 -4.42 -6.23 13.75
N GLN A 138 -5.53 -5.49 13.81
CA GLN A 138 -6.37 -5.22 12.64
C GLN A 138 -5.61 -4.44 11.56
N ARG A 139 -4.80 -3.43 11.93
CA ARG A 139 -3.94 -2.70 11.00
C ARG A 139 -2.90 -3.61 10.35
N THR A 140 -2.26 -4.46 11.14
CA THR A 140 -1.27 -5.43 10.63
C THR A 140 -1.92 -6.40 9.63
N TRP A 141 -3.10 -6.92 9.94
CA TRP A 141 -3.84 -7.78 9.02
C TRP A 141 -4.21 -7.04 7.73
N LEU A 142 -4.68 -5.79 7.84
CA LEU A 142 -5.03 -5.00 6.66
C LEU A 142 -3.84 -4.83 5.72
N MET A 143 -2.67 -4.54 6.26
CA MET A 143 -1.45 -4.42 5.46
C MET A 143 -1.10 -5.74 4.76
N HIS A 144 -1.17 -6.88 5.45
CA HIS A 144 -0.88 -8.18 4.84
C HIS A 144 -1.87 -8.53 3.72
N TRP A 145 -3.17 -8.35 3.96
CA TRP A 145 -4.19 -8.64 2.95
C TRP A 145 -4.13 -7.68 1.76
N SER A 146 -3.74 -6.43 2.00
CA SER A 146 -3.58 -5.46 0.92
C SER A 146 -2.45 -5.81 -0.06
N LEU A 147 -1.44 -6.60 0.36
CA LEU A 147 -0.37 -7.05 -0.53
C LEU A 147 -0.91 -7.88 -1.70
N PHE A 148 -1.91 -8.74 -1.48
CA PHE A 148 -2.52 -9.52 -2.55
C PHE A 148 -3.13 -8.62 -3.64
N ILE A 149 -3.69 -7.50 -3.25
CA ILE A 149 -4.34 -6.55 -4.15
C ILE A 149 -3.30 -5.68 -4.85
N PHE A 150 -2.41 -5.08 -4.06
CA PHE A 150 -1.48 -4.08 -4.56
C PHE A 150 -0.41 -4.63 -5.51
N PHE A 151 -0.05 -5.91 -5.39
CA PHE A 151 0.86 -6.53 -6.35
C PHE A 151 0.17 -7.04 -7.61
N ASN A 152 -1.15 -7.13 -7.63
CA ASN A 152 -1.92 -7.57 -8.80
C ASN A 152 -2.72 -6.44 -9.48
N HIS A 153 -2.79 -5.25 -8.87
CA HIS A 153 -3.49 -4.09 -9.43
C HIS A 153 -2.49 -3.11 -10.05
N ASP A 154 -2.82 -2.52 -11.21
CA ASP A 154 -1.91 -1.64 -11.97
C ASP A 154 -1.39 -0.45 -11.17
N ASN A 155 -2.25 0.19 -10.38
CA ASN A 155 -1.89 1.31 -9.50
C ASN A 155 -1.49 0.89 -8.08
N GLY A 156 -1.37 -0.39 -7.81
CA GLY A 156 -1.18 -0.92 -6.46
C GLY A 156 0.11 -0.47 -5.78
N LYS A 157 1.19 -0.26 -6.56
CA LYS A 157 2.47 0.26 -6.03
C LYS A 157 2.33 1.62 -5.34
N ASN A 158 1.45 2.49 -5.84
CA ASN A 158 1.10 3.75 -5.18
C ASN A 158 0.28 3.50 -3.90
N GLY A 159 -0.65 2.55 -3.94
CA GLY A 159 -1.47 2.17 -2.80
C GLY A 159 -0.65 1.66 -1.61
N ILE A 160 0.40 0.85 -1.86
CA ILE A 160 1.33 0.42 -0.81
C ILE A 160 1.97 1.64 -0.13
N ILE A 161 2.52 2.56 -0.93
CA ILE A 161 3.18 3.74 -0.39
C ILE A 161 2.19 4.58 0.42
N ASP A 162 0.99 4.87 -0.10
CA ASP A 162 -0.01 5.69 0.57
C ASP A 162 -0.54 5.06 1.87
N LEU A 163 -0.71 3.75 1.89
CA LEU A 163 -1.16 3.04 3.08
C LEU A 163 -0.04 2.93 4.13
N PHE A 164 1.13 2.43 3.74
CA PHE A 164 2.19 2.07 4.69
C PHE A 164 2.93 3.28 5.25
N PHE A 165 3.01 4.40 4.51
CA PHE A 165 3.58 5.66 5.02
C PHE A 165 2.63 6.48 5.87
N SER A 166 1.35 6.11 5.97
CA SER A 166 0.49 6.79 6.94
C SER A 166 1.01 6.50 8.36
N GLU A 167 1.11 7.52 9.20
CA GLU A 167 1.75 7.48 10.52
C GLU A 167 1.30 6.28 11.37
N ARG A 168 -0.01 6.01 11.39
CA ARG A 168 -0.61 4.92 12.18
C ARG A 168 -0.19 3.53 11.70
N TYR A 169 -0.01 3.36 10.39
CA TYR A 169 0.38 2.10 9.78
C TYR A 169 1.90 1.92 9.81
N LEU A 170 2.66 3.01 9.64
CA LEU A 170 4.10 2.98 9.80
C LEU A 170 4.49 2.56 11.22
N ASN A 171 3.81 3.11 12.25
CA ASN A 171 3.99 2.68 13.64
C ASN A 171 3.66 1.19 13.82
N ALA A 172 2.63 0.67 13.14
CA ALA A 172 2.30 -0.75 13.19
C ALA A 172 3.38 -1.63 12.52
N ILE A 173 4.01 -1.16 11.46
CA ILE A 173 5.16 -1.83 10.82
C ILE A 173 6.32 -1.89 11.80
N GLN A 174 6.67 -0.77 12.43
CA GLN A 174 7.79 -0.66 13.36
C GLN A 174 7.60 -1.46 14.66
N THR A 175 6.36 -1.67 15.10
CA THR A 175 6.08 -2.37 16.37
C THR A 175 5.85 -3.87 16.21
N ASN A 176 5.24 -4.31 15.12
CA ASN A 176 4.74 -5.69 15.01
C ASN A 176 5.05 -6.39 13.67
N ALA A 177 5.31 -5.65 12.61
CA ALA A 177 5.38 -6.22 11.26
C ALA A 177 6.57 -5.70 10.45
N HIS A 178 7.77 -5.74 11.03
CA HIS A 178 9.01 -5.23 10.42
C HIS A 178 9.28 -5.79 9.02
N HIS A 179 8.90 -7.04 8.74
CA HIS A 179 9.05 -7.68 7.44
C HIS A 179 8.29 -6.99 6.30
N LEU A 180 7.28 -6.18 6.62
CA LEU A 180 6.55 -5.37 5.63
C LEU A 180 7.41 -4.23 5.06
N LEU A 181 8.52 -3.88 5.72
CA LEU A 181 9.50 -2.93 5.18
C LEU A 181 10.05 -3.38 3.82
N ARG A 182 10.25 -4.68 3.60
CA ARG A 182 10.68 -5.21 2.30
C ARG A 182 9.76 -4.74 1.17
N TYR A 183 8.45 -4.92 1.35
CA TYR A 183 7.46 -4.56 0.32
C TYR A 183 7.35 -3.06 0.13
N LEU A 184 7.44 -2.30 1.22
CA LEU A 184 7.45 -0.84 1.15
C LEU A 184 8.67 -0.31 0.40
N VAL A 185 9.87 -0.81 0.73
CA VAL A 185 11.12 -0.44 0.07
C VAL A 185 11.06 -0.81 -1.42
N THR A 186 10.61 -2.02 -1.74
CA THR A 186 10.45 -2.46 -3.13
C THR A 186 9.49 -1.55 -3.89
N ALA A 187 8.33 -1.20 -3.32
CA ALA A 187 7.37 -0.31 -3.94
C ALA A 187 7.94 1.10 -4.20
N VAL A 188 8.74 1.62 -3.26
CA VAL A 188 9.40 2.93 -3.41
C VAL A 188 10.48 2.91 -4.49
N ILE A 189 11.28 1.83 -4.59
CA ILE A 189 12.31 1.68 -5.62
C ILE A 189 11.66 1.58 -7.00
N VAL A 190 10.60 0.81 -7.14
CA VAL A 190 9.90 0.62 -8.39
C VAL A 190 9.15 1.88 -8.83
N ASN A 191 8.66 2.68 -7.91
CA ASN A 191 7.88 3.88 -8.21
C ASN A 191 8.74 5.12 -8.44
N LYS A 192 9.09 5.39 -9.69
CA LYS A 192 9.92 6.54 -10.10
C LYS A 192 9.37 7.91 -9.69
N ARG A 193 8.06 8.03 -9.50
CA ARG A 193 7.38 9.33 -9.27
C ARG A 193 7.46 9.81 -7.83
N ARG A 194 7.69 8.92 -6.85
CA ARG A 194 7.61 9.22 -5.42
C ARG A 194 8.96 9.21 -4.69
N ARG A 195 9.98 9.77 -5.31
CA ARG A 195 11.33 9.84 -4.73
C ARG A 195 11.44 10.68 -3.46
N ASN A 196 10.49 11.57 -3.23
CA ASN A 196 10.49 12.43 -2.02
C ASN A 196 10.41 11.61 -0.72
N VAL A 197 9.77 10.44 -0.81
CA VAL A 197 9.53 9.53 0.31
C VAL A 197 10.81 8.77 0.75
N ILE A 198 11.82 8.69 -0.14
CA ILE A 198 13.06 7.93 0.12
C ILE A 198 13.77 8.43 1.38
N LYS A 199 13.80 9.74 1.63
CA LYS A 199 14.47 10.32 2.81
C LYS A 199 13.82 9.87 4.12
N GLU A 200 12.50 9.78 4.14
CA GLU A 200 11.75 9.31 5.32
C GLU A 200 11.92 7.80 5.49
N LEU A 201 11.86 7.06 4.38
CA LEU A 201 12.10 5.62 4.37
C LEU A 201 13.47 5.25 4.92
N ILE A 202 14.52 5.97 4.52
CA ILE A 202 15.89 5.74 5.03
C ILE A 202 15.95 5.94 6.55
N LYS A 203 15.28 6.96 7.09
CA LYS A 203 15.22 7.15 8.55
C LYS A 203 14.58 5.97 9.25
N VAL A 204 13.47 5.45 8.69
CA VAL A 204 12.80 4.28 9.25
C VAL A 204 13.70 3.04 9.18
N ILE A 205 14.38 2.81 8.05
CA ILE A 205 15.33 1.70 7.90
C ILE A 205 16.45 1.79 8.95
N GLN A 206 17.00 2.99 9.17
CA GLN A 206 18.04 3.20 10.17
C GLN A 206 17.55 2.93 11.60
N GLN A 207 16.30 3.29 11.91
CA GLN A 207 15.70 3.02 13.23
C GLN A 207 15.51 1.53 13.46
N GLU A 208 15.09 0.80 12.42
CA GLU A 208 14.75 -0.62 12.51
C GLU A 208 15.92 -1.56 12.20
N ARG A 209 17.08 -1.05 11.88
CA ARG A 209 18.27 -1.83 11.47
C ARG A 209 18.61 -2.99 12.41
N TYR A 210 18.47 -2.79 13.72
CA TYR A 210 18.80 -3.82 14.70
C TYR A 210 17.71 -4.88 14.87
N THR A 211 16.48 -4.55 14.48
CA THR A 211 15.30 -5.42 14.62
C THR A 211 15.05 -6.22 13.35
N TYR A 212 15.24 -5.60 12.21
CA TYR A 212 15.00 -6.19 10.91
C TYR A 212 16.04 -5.74 9.89
N SER A 213 16.67 -6.72 9.25
CA SER A 213 17.66 -6.51 8.17
C SER A 213 17.32 -7.45 7.01
N ASP A 214 17.30 -6.92 5.82
CA ASP A 214 16.97 -7.63 4.57
C ASP A 214 17.82 -7.06 3.43
N PRO A 215 18.27 -7.85 2.44
CA PRO A 215 19.07 -7.34 1.33
C PRO A 215 18.49 -6.09 0.66
N VAL A 216 17.14 -6.00 0.56
CA VAL A 216 16.45 -4.86 -0.04
C VAL A 216 16.59 -3.58 0.80
N THR A 217 16.50 -3.70 2.14
CA THR A 217 16.69 -2.56 3.05
C THR A 217 18.16 -2.17 3.15
N GLU A 218 19.06 -3.16 3.21
CA GLU A 218 20.51 -2.95 3.26
C GLU A 218 21.06 -2.29 1.98
N PHE A 219 20.48 -2.60 0.82
CA PHE A 219 20.82 -1.93 -0.44
C PHE A 219 20.64 -0.41 -0.34
N LEU A 220 19.51 0.06 0.17
CA LEU A 220 19.29 1.49 0.37
C LEU A 220 20.18 2.09 1.44
N GLU A 221 20.47 1.35 2.50
CA GLU A 221 21.40 1.78 3.55
C GLU A 221 22.81 1.95 3.01
N CYS A 222 23.35 0.96 2.30
CA CYS A 222 24.67 1.05 1.67
C CYS A 222 24.74 2.25 0.72
N LEU A 223 23.68 2.48 -0.08
CA LEU A 223 23.69 3.52 -1.10
C LEU A 223 23.55 4.94 -0.55
N TYR A 224 22.66 5.17 0.42
CA TYR A 224 22.29 6.51 0.87
C TYR A 224 22.84 6.91 2.23
N VAL A 225 23.24 5.94 3.06
CA VAL A 225 23.80 6.18 4.38
C VAL A 225 25.31 6.04 4.37
N ASN A 226 25.79 4.89 3.89
CA ASN A 226 27.22 4.54 3.92
C ASN A 226 27.97 5.06 2.67
N TYR A 227 27.23 5.35 1.58
CA TYR A 227 27.80 5.68 0.25
C TYR A 227 28.76 4.61 -0.24
N ASP A 228 28.52 3.35 0.17
CA ASP A 228 29.27 2.18 -0.23
C ASP A 228 28.65 1.55 -1.48
N PHE A 229 29.24 1.87 -2.64
CA PHE A 229 28.75 1.39 -3.93
C PHE A 229 29.07 -0.09 -4.17
N GLU A 230 30.14 -0.62 -3.56
CA GLU A 230 30.51 -2.04 -3.70
C GLU A 230 29.57 -2.91 -2.87
N GLY A 231 29.33 -2.51 -1.63
CA GLY A 231 28.33 -3.15 -0.80
C GLY A 231 26.92 -3.07 -1.39
N ALA A 232 26.53 -1.91 -1.95
CA ALA A 232 25.25 -1.76 -2.63
C ALA A 232 25.11 -2.69 -3.84
N GLN A 233 26.19 -2.88 -4.62
CA GLN A 233 26.20 -3.79 -5.75
C GLN A 233 26.05 -5.26 -5.32
N GLN A 234 26.73 -5.65 -4.25
CA GLN A 234 26.61 -6.99 -3.69
C GLN A 234 25.16 -7.22 -3.19
N LYS A 235 24.63 -6.27 -2.42
CA LYS A 235 23.25 -6.34 -1.94
C LYS A 235 22.23 -6.36 -3.07
N LEU A 236 22.48 -5.69 -4.18
CA LEU A 236 21.59 -5.73 -5.34
C LEU A 236 21.50 -7.14 -5.96
N ARG A 237 22.62 -7.91 -5.97
CA ARG A 237 22.57 -9.33 -6.41
C ARG A 237 21.75 -10.18 -5.45
N GLU A 238 21.95 -9.99 -4.15
CA GLU A 238 21.16 -10.69 -3.13
C GLU A 238 19.66 -10.31 -3.23
N CYS A 239 19.34 -9.05 -3.55
CA CYS A 239 17.96 -8.61 -3.80
C CYS A 239 17.30 -9.36 -4.94
N GLU A 240 18.03 -9.67 -6.01
CA GLU A 240 17.50 -10.42 -7.14
C GLU A 240 17.02 -11.81 -6.70
N GLU A 241 17.79 -12.51 -5.88
CA GLU A 241 17.42 -13.81 -5.33
C GLU A 241 16.22 -13.74 -4.40
N VAL A 242 16.19 -12.71 -3.53
CA VAL A 242 15.07 -12.47 -2.61
C VAL A 242 13.78 -12.18 -3.37
N ILE A 243 13.82 -11.33 -4.40
CA ILE A 243 12.62 -10.99 -5.20
C ILE A 243 12.08 -12.22 -5.92
N VAL A 244 12.94 -13.08 -6.46
CA VAL A 244 12.50 -14.30 -7.15
C VAL A 244 11.90 -15.32 -6.18
N SER A 245 12.44 -15.42 -4.97
CA SER A 245 11.98 -16.39 -3.96
C SER A 245 10.75 -15.93 -3.17
N ASP A 246 10.48 -14.62 -3.11
CA ASP A 246 9.37 -14.06 -2.34
C ASP A 246 8.02 -14.34 -3.02
N PHE A 247 7.02 -14.68 -2.20
CA PHE A 247 5.69 -15.04 -2.69
C PHE A 247 4.98 -13.91 -3.43
N PHE A 248 5.06 -12.69 -2.93
CA PHE A 248 4.37 -11.53 -3.50
C PHE A 248 5.16 -10.84 -4.61
N LEU A 249 6.50 -10.84 -4.52
CA LEU A 249 7.38 -10.14 -5.45
C LEU A 249 7.72 -10.99 -6.69
N GLY A 250 7.84 -12.31 -6.50
CA GLY A 250 8.32 -13.23 -7.53
C GLY A 250 7.25 -13.80 -8.47
N LYS A 251 5.97 -13.72 -8.09
CA LYS A 251 4.89 -14.38 -8.84
C LYS A 251 3.78 -13.39 -9.17
N GLN A 252 3.86 -12.80 -10.35
CA GLN A 252 2.68 -12.19 -10.97
C GLN A 252 2.08 -13.19 -11.96
N LEU A 253 0.82 -13.57 -11.74
CA LEU A 253 0.03 -14.35 -12.69
C LEU A 253 -0.33 -13.44 -13.87
N SER A 254 0.25 -13.70 -15.02
CA SER A 254 -0.22 -13.13 -16.28
C SER A 254 -1.58 -13.74 -16.64
N GLU A 255 -2.46 -12.98 -17.30
CA GLU A 255 -3.75 -13.45 -17.84
C GLU A 255 -3.63 -14.73 -18.67
N ASN A 256 -2.45 -15.02 -19.22
CA ASN A 256 -2.15 -16.19 -20.02
C ASN A 256 -1.57 -17.39 -19.24
N GLY A 257 -1.57 -17.33 -17.90
CA GLY A 257 -1.06 -18.42 -17.04
C GLY A 257 0.46 -18.57 -17.02
N PHE A 258 1.22 -17.70 -17.69
CA PHE A 258 2.67 -17.66 -17.61
C PHE A 258 3.10 -16.82 -16.41
N VAL A 259 4.00 -17.38 -15.60
CA VAL A 259 4.66 -16.66 -14.51
C VAL A 259 5.64 -15.67 -15.13
N THR A 260 5.24 -14.41 -15.25
CA THR A 260 6.16 -13.32 -15.61
C THR A 260 6.74 -12.73 -14.32
N ILE A 261 8.01 -12.32 -14.35
CA ILE A 261 8.66 -11.62 -13.25
C ILE A 261 8.98 -10.17 -13.70
N PRO A 262 7.96 -9.38 -14.09
CA PRO A 262 8.20 -8.02 -14.58
C PRO A 262 8.72 -7.11 -13.47
N LEU A 263 8.37 -7.41 -12.21
CA LEU A 263 8.78 -6.62 -11.04
C LEU A 263 10.28 -6.70 -10.81
N ARG A 264 10.92 -7.88 -11.03
CA ARG A 264 12.37 -8.05 -10.89
C ARG A 264 13.12 -7.13 -11.85
N ASP A 265 12.76 -7.16 -13.12
CA ASP A 265 13.46 -6.38 -14.14
C ASP A 265 13.27 -4.88 -13.92
N GLU A 266 12.05 -4.46 -13.58
CA GLU A 266 11.74 -3.07 -13.23
C GLU A 266 12.47 -2.62 -11.96
N PHE A 267 12.57 -3.48 -10.94
CA PHE A 267 13.32 -3.20 -9.72
C PHE A 267 14.80 -3.05 -10.03
N MET A 268 15.40 -3.98 -10.79
CA MET A 268 16.82 -3.96 -11.14
C MET A 268 17.19 -2.73 -11.97
N GLU A 269 16.36 -2.34 -12.93
CA GLU A 269 16.58 -1.10 -13.71
C GLU A 269 16.54 0.14 -12.81
N ASN A 270 15.55 0.22 -11.93
CA ASN A 270 15.41 1.37 -11.03
C ASN A 270 16.51 1.41 -9.97
N ALA A 271 16.93 0.27 -9.44
CA ALA A 271 18.04 0.19 -8.50
C ALA A 271 19.37 0.64 -9.15
N ARG A 272 19.64 0.21 -10.39
CA ARG A 272 20.78 0.72 -11.16
C ARG A 272 20.70 2.24 -11.37
N LEU A 273 19.49 2.75 -11.64
CA LEU A 273 19.25 4.19 -11.76
C LEU A 273 19.57 4.93 -10.45
N PHE A 274 19.19 4.39 -9.30
CA PHE A 274 19.53 4.98 -8.01
C PHE A 274 21.05 4.97 -7.74
N ILE A 275 21.75 3.88 -8.06
CA ILE A 275 23.22 3.84 -7.97
C ILE A 275 23.83 4.94 -8.85
N PHE A 276 23.42 5.02 -10.11
CA PHE A 276 23.92 6.01 -11.05
C PHE A 276 23.66 7.45 -10.58
N GLU A 277 22.43 7.77 -10.18
CA GLU A 277 22.09 9.13 -9.70
C GLU A 277 22.88 9.52 -8.47
N THR A 278 23.07 8.58 -7.53
CA THR A 278 23.85 8.85 -6.31
C THR A 278 25.32 9.03 -6.65
N TYR A 279 25.84 8.24 -7.58
CA TYR A 279 27.21 8.34 -8.05
C TYR A 279 27.45 9.65 -8.79
N CYS A 280 26.55 10.04 -9.68
CA CYS A 280 26.60 11.33 -10.41
C CYS A 280 26.49 12.56 -9.50
N ARG A 281 25.83 12.42 -8.35
CA ARG A 281 25.72 13.51 -7.38
C ARG A 281 27.03 13.77 -6.65
N ILE A 282 27.88 12.75 -6.53
CA ILE A 282 29.15 12.81 -5.81
C ILE A 282 30.30 13.14 -6.76
N HIS A 283 30.30 12.54 -7.96
CA HIS A 283 31.39 12.63 -8.94
C HIS A 283 30.98 13.47 -10.16
N GLN A 284 31.80 14.47 -10.50
CA GLN A 284 31.59 15.30 -11.68
C GLN A 284 32.05 14.65 -12.98
N CYS A 285 33.10 13.84 -12.91
CA CYS A 285 33.63 13.08 -14.05
C CYS A 285 33.62 11.60 -13.72
N ILE A 286 32.96 10.83 -14.56
CA ILE A 286 32.65 9.40 -14.30
C ILE A 286 33.20 8.58 -15.45
N ASP A 287 34.08 7.62 -15.14
CA ASP A 287 34.56 6.61 -16.09
C ASP A 287 33.46 5.57 -16.35
N ILE A 288 33.10 5.37 -17.63
CA ILE A 288 32.09 4.42 -18.05
C ILE A 288 32.52 2.99 -17.72
N GLY A 289 33.83 2.67 -17.82
CA GLY A 289 34.36 1.35 -17.47
C GLY A 289 34.21 1.03 -15.98
N MET A 290 34.53 1.97 -15.10
CA MET A 290 34.31 1.82 -13.67
C MET A 290 32.82 1.72 -13.33
N LEU A 291 31.99 2.53 -13.99
CA LEU A 291 30.56 2.53 -13.74
C LEU A 291 29.88 1.23 -14.24
N SER A 292 30.34 0.67 -15.36
CA SER A 292 29.82 -0.60 -15.88
C SER A 292 30.00 -1.74 -14.90
N GLN A 293 31.16 -1.79 -14.22
CA GLN A 293 31.42 -2.75 -13.15
C GLN A 293 30.47 -2.53 -11.96
N LYS A 294 30.25 -1.28 -11.54
CA LYS A 294 29.36 -0.94 -10.42
C LYS A 294 27.86 -1.19 -10.74
N LEU A 295 27.47 -1.19 -12.01
CA LEU A 295 26.12 -1.49 -12.47
C LEU A 295 25.87 -2.96 -12.81
N ASN A 296 26.92 -3.82 -12.73
CA ASN A 296 26.86 -5.20 -13.19
C ASN A 296 26.43 -5.34 -14.67
N MET A 297 27.02 -4.54 -15.54
CA MET A 297 26.71 -4.50 -16.98
C MET A 297 27.99 -4.60 -17.81
N ASN A 298 27.85 -5.06 -19.06
CA ASN A 298 28.94 -4.95 -20.03
C ASN A 298 29.17 -3.47 -20.40
N TYR A 299 30.39 -3.13 -20.82
CA TYR A 299 30.77 -1.75 -21.16
C TYR A 299 29.85 -1.13 -22.23
N ASP A 300 29.59 -1.85 -23.33
CA ASP A 300 28.77 -1.35 -24.43
C ASP A 300 27.28 -1.19 -24.02
N ASP A 301 26.79 -2.08 -23.17
CA ASP A 301 25.43 -2.00 -22.66
C ASP A 301 25.30 -0.85 -21.66
N ALA A 302 26.30 -0.65 -20.80
CA ALA A 302 26.38 0.46 -19.86
C ALA A 302 26.44 1.80 -20.60
N ALA A 303 27.27 1.92 -21.65
CA ALA A 303 27.37 3.14 -22.44
C ALA A 303 26.04 3.51 -23.13
N ARG A 304 25.38 2.51 -23.72
CA ARG A 304 24.04 2.70 -24.34
C ARG A 304 22.98 3.07 -23.30
N TRP A 305 22.97 2.39 -22.16
CA TRP A 305 22.06 2.63 -21.08
C TRP A 305 22.24 4.07 -20.50
N ILE A 306 23.47 4.49 -20.26
CA ILE A 306 23.79 5.85 -19.77
C ILE A 306 23.35 6.91 -20.79
N ALA A 307 23.61 6.70 -22.09
CA ALA A 307 23.21 7.63 -23.12
C ALA A 307 21.66 7.78 -23.18
N ASN A 308 20.93 6.69 -23.07
CA ASN A 308 19.48 6.71 -23.02
C ASN A 308 18.96 7.40 -21.76
N LEU A 309 19.62 7.19 -20.62
CA LEU A 309 19.25 7.76 -19.35
C LEU A 309 19.46 9.29 -19.34
N ILE A 310 20.60 9.77 -19.84
CA ILE A 310 20.89 11.23 -19.99
C ILE A 310 19.80 11.86 -20.84
N ARG A 311 19.40 11.21 -21.95
CA ARG A 311 18.37 11.69 -22.86
C ARG A 311 16.99 11.72 -22.20
N ASN A 312 16.60 10.65 -21.54
CA ASN A 312 15.26 10.48 -20.97
C ASN A 312 15.06 11.29 -19.67
N ALA A 313 16.09 11.35 -18.82
CA ALA A 313 16.05 12.06 -17.55
C ALA A 313 16.42 13.56 -17.70
N ARG A 314 16.78 14.02 -18.92
CA ARG A 314 17.25 15.38 -19.20
C ARG A 314 18.36 15.83 -18.24
N LEU A 315 19.29 14.91 -17.94
CA LEU A 315 20.44 15.23 -17.13
C LEU A 315 21.39 16.13 -17.93
N ASP A 316 21.91 17.17 -17.28
CA ASP A 316 22.94 17.99 -17.88
C ASP A 316 24.28 17.25 -17.78
N ALA A 317 24.51 16.33 -18.71
CA ALA A 317 25.69 15.50 -18.79
C ALA A 317 26.14 15.36 -20.25
N LYS A 318 27.45 15.29 -20.46
CA LYS A 318 28.09 15.09 -21.76
C LYS A 318 28.93 13.83 -21.74
N ILE A 319 28.80 13.01 -22.77
CA ILE A 319 29.61 11.81 -22.94
C ILE A 319 30.81 12.16 -23.83
N ASP A 320 32.02 12.00 -23.31
CA ASP A 320 33.24 12.08 -24.10
C ASP A 320 33.62 10.64 -24.57
N SER A 321 33.30 10.36 -25.83
CA SER A 321 33.57 9.04 -26.42
C SER A 321 35.06 8.74 -26.60
N LYS A 322 35.95 9.76 -26.62
CA LYS A 322 37.39 9.56 -26.75
C LYS A 322 38.02 9.11 -25.44
N MET A 323 37.58 9.68 -24.34
CA MET A 323 38.06 9.39 -23.01
C MET A 323 37.26 8.29 -22.31
N GLY A 324 36.09 7.89 -22.87
CA GLY A 324 35.21 6.94 -22.22
C GLY A 324 34.59 7.46 -20.90
N THR A 325 34.40 8.77 -20.80
CA THR A 325 33.93 9.40 -19.56
C THR A 325 32.63 10.17 -19.75
N VAL A 326 31.82 10.23 -18.69
CA VAL A 326 30.65 11.09 -18.59
C VAL A 326 30.98 12.29 -17.72
N VAL A 327 30.87 13.49 -18.26
CA VAL A 327 31.10 14.74 -17.54
C VAL A 327 29.73 15.33 -17.20
N MET A 328 29.45 15.47 -15.91
CA MET A 328 28.26 16.13 -15.42
C MET A 328 28.39 17.63 -15.54
N GLY A 329 27.35 18.28 -16.09
CA GLY A 329 27.29 19.73 -16.10
C GLY A 329 27.27 20.28 -14.67
N THR A 330 27.99 21.35 -14.45
CA THR A 330 27.98 22.04 -13.16
C THR A 330 26.62 22.72 -12.96
N GLN A 331 25.68 21.98 -12.41
CA GLN A 331 24.51 22.61 -11.76
C GLN A 331 24.97 23.19 -10.41
N SER A 332 25.82 24.21 -10.45
CA SER A 332 25.85 25.12 -9.32
C SER A 332 24.58 25.98 -9.43
N PRO A 333 23.58 25.77 -8.57
CA PRO A 333 22.41 26.62 -8.57
C PRO A 333 22.91 28.04 -8.39
N ASN A 334 22.50 28.91 -9.27
CA ASN A 334 22.92 30.33 -9.26
C ASN A 334 22.71 30.85 -7.83
N ILE A 335 23.76 31.33 -7.19
CA ILE A 335 23.72 31.83 -5.80
C ILE A 335 22.55 32.81 -5.63
N TYR A 336 22.28 33.60 -6.66
CA TYR A 336 21.14 34.54 -6.68
C TYR A 336 19.79 33.87 -6.68
N GLU A 337 19.62 32.75 -7.36
CA GLU A 337 18.36 31.97 -7.33
C GLU A 337 18.14 31.34 -5.95
N GLN A 338 19.19 30.83 -5.30
CA GLN A 338 19.09 30.32 -3.92
C GLN A 338 18.71 31.43 -2.93
N ILE A 339 19.30 32.61 -3.09
CA ILE A 339 18.97 33.78 -2.25
C ILE A 339 17.52 34.19 -2.46
N ILE A 340 17.06 34.26 -3.71
CA ILE A 340 15.68 34.61 -4.06
C ILE A 340 14.70 33.61 -3.44
N GLU A 341 14.97 32.32 -3.56
CA GLU A 341 14.11 31.27 -3.04
C GLU A 341 14.04 31.29 -1.49
N LYS A 342 15.21 31.41 -0.83
CA LYS A 342 15.25 31.58 0.63
C LYS A 342 14.54 32.85 1.09
N THR A 343 14.69 33.94 0.37
CA THR A 343 14.04 35.22 0.68
C THR A 343 12.52 35.13 0.53
N LYS A 344 12.03 34.46 -0.52
CA LYS A 344 10.59 34.15 -0.68
C LYS A 344 10.04 33.38 0.49
N VAL A 345 10.72 32.30 0.90
CA VAL A 345 10.28 31.44 2.03
C VAL A 345 10.27 32.24 3.35
N LEU A 346 11.29 33.07 3.59
CA LEU A 346 11.34 33.92 4.77
C LEU A 346 10.25 35.01 4.72
N GLY A 347 10.01 35.60 3.56
CA GLY A 347 8.92 36.57 3.36
C GLY A 347 7.54 35.97 3.65
N GLN A 348 7.28 34.76 3.18
CA GLN A 348 6.03 34.03 3.48
C GLN A 348 5.87 33.72 4.99
N ARG A 349 6.94 33.29 5.65
CA ARG A 349 6.93 33.04 7.11
C ARG A 349 6.69 34.32 7.90
N SER A 350 7.36 35.41 7.55
CA SER A 350 7.15 36.71 8.16
C SER A 350 5.71 37.21 7.97
N TYR A 351 5.17 37.10 6.77
CA TYR A 351 3.77 37.45 6.50
C TYR A 351 2.79 36.65 7.34
N ALA A 352 2.97 35.31 7.41
CA ALA A 352 2.12 34.44 8.21
C ALA A 352 2.20 34.80 9.71
N LEU A 353 3.39 35.07 10.25
CA LEU A 353 3.56 35.52 11.63
C LEU A 353 2.88 36.86 11.89
N THR A 354 3.05 37.84 10.99
CA THR A 354 2.43 39.15 11.14
C THR A 354 0.90 39.07 11.08
N SER A 355 0.36 38.25 10.17
CA SER A 355 -1.08 38.03 10.06
C SER A 355 -1.65 37.37 11.35
N ASN A 356 -0.95 36.37 11.89
CA ASN A 356 -1.35 35.74 13.14
C ASN A 356 -1.30 36.70 14.33
N LEU A 357 -0.28 37.55 14.42
CA LEU A 357 -0.17 38.57 15.46
C LEU A 357 -1.30 39.61 15.37
N ILE A 358 -1.65 40.05 14.18
CA ILE A 358 -2.78 40.98 13.95
C ILE A 358 -4.11 40.32 14.38
N LEU A 359 -4.33 39.05 14.01
CA LEU A 359 -5.53 38.33 14.41
C LEU A 359 -5.61 38.13 15.93
N THR A 360 -4.51 37.77 16.58
CA THR A 360 -4.47 37.61 18.05
C THR A 360 -4.64 38.93 18.75
N SER A 361 -4.04 40.03 18.27
CA SER A 361 -4.23 41.38 18.86
C SER A 361 -5.68 41.84 18.70
N ALA A 362 -6.31 41.61 17.56
CA ALA A 362 -7.72 41.94 17.32
C ALA A 362 -8.66 41.12 18.25
N ALA A 363 -8.35 39.84 18.48
CA ALA A 363 -9.12 39.00 19.39
C ALA A 363 -8.97 39.45 20.87
N VAL A 364 -7.77 39.88 21.30
CA VAL A 364 -7.53 40.42 22.66
C VAL A 364 -8.23 41.76 22.85
N THR A 365 -8.22 42.65 21.85
CA THR A 365 -8.96 43.92 21.94
C THR A 365 -10.47 43.73 21.97
N ALA A 366 -11.01 42.73 21.24
CA ALA A 366 -12.43 42.41 21.29
C ALA A 366 -12.87 41.79 22.61
N SER A 367 -12.01 40.99 23.27
CA SER A 367 -12.27 40.44 24.61
C SER A 367 -12.13 41.45 25.77
N ALA A 368 -11.39 42.55 25.57
CA ALA A 368 -11.24 43.60 26.54
C ALA A 368 -12.36 44.67 26.47
N ALA A 369 -13.16 44.64 25.41
CA ALA A 369 -14.31 45.52 25.17
C ALA A 369 -15.66 44.95 25.60
N GLN A 370 -15.68 43.72 26.09
CA GLN A 370 -16.80 43.07 26.80
C GLN A 370 -16.60 43.11 28.31
#